data_7d386a6ab6317de09af70d0d5ef080f0
#
_entry.id   7d386a6ab6317de09af70d0d5ef080f0
#
_cell.length_a   1.000
_cell.length_b   1.000
_cell.length_c   1.000
_cell.angle_alpha   90.00
_cell.angle_beta   90.00
_cell.angle_gamma   90.00
#
_symmetry.space_group_name_H-M   'P 1'
#
loop_
_entity.id
_entity.type
_entity.pdbx_description
1 polymer ?
#
loop_
_entity_poly.entity_id
_entity_poly.type
_entity_poly.pdbx_seq_one_letter_code
_entity_poly.pdbx_strand_id
1 'polypeptide(L)'
;MTPPTEIRTKRGQASFVDGTVRFQESIAGYVRALIRDYWHGGSLGQRGIVGAYFFAILYGLGVLAWELGHARWRLPGLVVGVVVVGALIGRARGYRSVDSLDLDRIESVTATRGSKGFTRPRLVLRFQADGKTRKRRLLLPSRFAVDGDEAFERAVAAFEERGFDVDRDR
;
A
#
# COMPACT_ATOMS: atom_id res chain seq x y z
N MET A 1 -11.30 25.66 5.88
CA MET A 1 -11.62 24.22 5.85
C MET A 1 -10.67 23.52 6.79
N THR A 2 -11.17 22.67 7.68
CA THR A 2 -10.28 21.89 8.57
C THR A 2 -9.54 20.86 7.72
N PRO A 3 -8.20 20.74 7.80
CA PRO A 3 -7.44 19.79 7.01
C PRO A 3 -7.90 18.36 7.27
N PRO A 4 -7.92 17.50 6.25
CA PRO A 4 -8.32 16.12 6.44
C PRO A 4 -7.38 15.45 7.45
N THR A 5 -7.96 14.94 8.53
CA THR A 5 -7.22 14.31 9.63
C THR A 5 -6.84 12.86 9.30
N GLU A 6 -7.51 12.28 8.31
CA GLU A 6 -7.31 10.88 7.91
C GLU A 6 -7.16 10.72 6.41
N ILE A 7 -6.22 9.88 6.00
CA ILE A 7 -5.98 9.46 4.63
C ILE A 7 -6.29 7.96 4.52
N ARG A 8 -7.18 7.61 3.61
CA ARG A 8 -7.46 6.21 3.30
C ARG A 8 -6.30 5.59 2.54
N THR A 9 -5.80 4.46 3.01
CA THR A 9 -4.75 3.68 2.35
C THR A 9 -5.28 2.34 1.82
N LYS A 10 -4.48 1.66 1.01
CA LYS A 10 -4.81 0.31 0.51
C LYS A 10 -5.09 -0.71 1.61
N ARG A 11 -4.43 -0.58 2.78
CA ARG A 11 -4.46 -1.57 3.87
C ARG A 11 -5.13 -1.08 5.14
N GLY A 12 -5.64 0.14 5.12
CA GLY A 12 -6.24 0.77 6.30
C GLY A 12 -6.31 2.27 6.14
N GLN A 13 -5.75 2.99 7.09
CA GLN A 13 -5.74 4.46 7.10
C GLN A 13 -4.43 5.00 7.65
N ALA A 14 -4.11 6.24 7.29
CA ALA A 14 -3.09 7.04 7.93
C ALA A 14 -3.78 8.25 8.56
N SER A 15 -3.51 8.52 9.83
CA SER A 15 -4.10 9.63 10.58
C SER A 15 -3.01 10.60 11.02
N PHE A 16 -3.35 11.89 11.00
CA PHE A 16 -2.49 12.94 11.52
C PHE A 16 -2.94 13.30 12.93
N VAL A 17 -2.07 13.08 13.89
CA VAL A 17 -2.33 13.35 15.32
C VAL A 17 -1.08 13.99 15.91
N ASP A 18 -1.21 15.15 16.52
CA ASP A 18 -0.16 15.83 17.30
C ASP A 18 1.18 15.94 16.56
N GLY A 19 1.16 16.42 15.31
CA GLY A 19 2.39 16.57 14.52
C GLY A 19 3.01 15.25 14.03
N THR A 20 2.31 14.14 14.15
CA THR A 20 2.76 12.80 13.77
C THR A 20 1.78 12.17 12.78
N VAL A 21 2.29 11.49 11.76
CA VAL A 21 1.48 10.60 10.90
C VAL A 21 1.53 9.19 11.46
N ARG A 22 0.38 8.65 11.85
CA ARG A 22 0.22 7.27 12.31
C ARG A 22 -0.36 6.41 11.20
N PHE A 23 0.26 5.26 10.94
CA PHE A 23 -0.14 4.32 9.89
C PHE A 23 -0.82 3.11 10.52
N GLN A 24 -2.11 2.97 10.30
CA GLN A 24 -2.90 1.82 10.73
C GLN A 24 -3.18 0.92 9.54
N GLU A 25 -2.20 0.10 9.19
CA GLU A 25 -2.27 -0.82 8.05
C GLU A 25 -2.30 -2.27 8.53
N SER A 26 -3.25 -3.07 8.04
CA SER A 26 -3.39 -4.49 8.39
C SER A 26 -3.80 -5.33 7.19
N ILE A 27 -3.55 -6.66 7.27
CA ILE A 27 -4.03 -7.61 6.26
C ILE A 27 -5.57 -7.65 6.27
N ALA A 28 -6.19 -7.62 7.45
CA ALA A 28 -7.65 -7.56 7.59
C ALA A 28 -8.23 -6.28 6.97
N GLY A 29 -7.55 -5.14 7.15
CA GLY A 29 -7.89 -3.87 6.50
C GLY A 29 -7.83 -3.97 4.98
N TYR A 30 -6.81 -4.64 4.45
CA TYR A 30 -6.69 -4.89 3.02
C TYR A 30 -7.85 -5.73 2.45
N VAL A 31 -8.20 -6.85 3.11
CA VAL A 31 -9.31 -7.70 2.68
C VAL A 31 -10.63 -6.94 2.73
N ARG A 32 -10.87 -6.18 3.81
CA ARG A 32 -12.08 -5.35 3.95
C ARG A 32 -12.17 -4.28 2.86
N ALA A 33 -11.07 -3.62 2.55
CA ALA A 33 -11.01 -2.63 1.47
C ALA A 33 -11.30 -3.29 0.11
N LEU A 34 -10.73 -4.47 -0.16
CA LEU A 34 -10.96 -5.20 -1.40
C LEU A 34 -12.44 -5.57 -1.58
N ILE A 35 -13.07 -6.10 -0.54
CA ILE A 35 -14.51 -6.45 -0.56
C ILE A 35 -15.35 -5.18 -0.78
N ARG A 36 -15.11 -4.13 -0.02
CA ARG A 36 -15.88 -2.89 -0.13
C ARG A 36 -15.75 -2.26 -1.51
N ASP A 37 -14.53 -2.13 -2.03
CA ASP A 37 -14.24 -1.32 -3.22
C ASP A 37 -14.59 -2.05 -4.52
N TYR A 38 -14.51 -3.38 -4.54
CA TYR A 38 -14.68 -4.15 -5.77
C TYR A 38 -15.87 -5.11 -5.72
N TRP A 39 -16.24 -5.64 -4.55
CA TRP A 39 -17.38 -6.55 -4.44
C TRP A 39 -18.70 -5.79 -4.31
N HIS A 40 -18.77 -4.81 -3.40
CA HIS A 40 -20.00 -4.04 -3.19
C HIS A 40 -20.14 -2.85 -4.13
N GLY A 41 -19.05 -2.12 -4.40
CA GLY A 41 -19.04 -0.94 -5.25
C GLY A 41 -18.67 -1.18 -6.71
N GLY A 42 -18.23 -2.39 -7.06
CA GLY A 42 -17.70 -2.70 -8.39
C GLY A 42 -18.71 -3.24 -9.39
N SER A 43 -18.37 -3.14 -10.68
CA SER A 43 -19.10 -3.78 -11.78
C SER A 43 -19.01 -5.32 -11.70
N LEU A 44 -19.87 -6.04 -12.43
CA LEU A 44 -19.83 -7.51 -12.53
C LEU A 44 -18.44 -8.04 -12.92
N GLY A 45 -17.77 -7.37 -13.87
CA GLY A 45 -16.40 -7.73 -14.25
C GLY A 45 -15.40 -7.59 -13.11
N GLN A 46 -15.50 -6.52 -12.30
CA GLN A 46 -14.64 -6.31 -11.13
C GLN A 46 -14.89 -7.36 -10.05
N ARG A 47 -16.15 -7.75 -9.81
CA ARG A 47 -16.49 -8.86 -8.89
C ARG A 47 -15.90 -10.17 -9.36
N GLY A 48 -15.96 -10.46 -10.68
CA GLY A 48 -15.32 -11.64 -11.28
C GLY A 48 -13.80 -11.66 -11.06
N ILE A 49 -13.12 -10.53 -11.24
CA ILE A 49 -11.67 -10.41 -10.99
C ILE A 49 -11.34 -10.68 -9.52
N VAL A 50 -12.11 -10.12 -8.59
CA VAL A 50 -11.90 -10.37 -7.15
C VAL A 50 -12.17 -11.84 -6.79
N GLY A 51 -13.23 -12.43 -7.34
CA GLY A 51 -13.51 -13.87 -7.16
C GLY A 51 -12.37 -14.74 -7.67
N ALA A 52 -11.89 -14.48 -8.90
CA ALA A 52 -10.76 -15.19 -9.48
C ALA A 52 -9.47 -15.01 -8.66
N TYR A 53 -9.23 -13.82 -8.11
CA TYR A 53 -8.09 -13.55 -7.24
C TYR A 53 -8.14 -14.39 -5.94
N PHE A 54 -9.30 -14.44 -5.26
CA PHE A 54 -9.45 -15.28 -4.08
C PHE A 54 -9.34 -16.77 -4.41
N PHE A 55 -9.93 -17.20 -5.51
CA PHE A 55 -9.80 -18.57 -5.98
C PHE A 55 -8.34 -18.93 -6.26
N ALA A 56 -7.58 -18.07 -6.94
CA ALA A 56 -6.17 -18.29 -7.22
C ALA A 56 -5.32 -18.38 -5.94
N ILE A 57 -5.63 -17.57 -4.92
CA ILE A 57 -4.96 -17.65 -3.61
C ILE A 57 -5.26 -18.99 -2.94
N LEU A 58 -6.53 -19.39 -2.85
CA LEU A 58 -6.92 -20.65 -2.21
C LEU A 58 -6.34 -21.85 -2.94
N TYR A 59 -6.39 -21.85 -4.27
CA TYR A 59 -5.77 -22.88 -5.11
C TYR A 59 -4.26 -22.94 -4.88
N GLY A 60 -3.58 -21.79 -4.90
CA GLY A 60 -2.13 -21.72 -4.65
C GLY A 60 -1.73 -22.23 -3.27
N LEU A 61 -2.51 -21.89 -2.23
CA LEU A 61 -2.30 -22.42 -0.88
C LEU A 61 -2.54 -23.93 -0.82
N GLY A 62 -3.55 -24.43 -1.52
CA GLY A 62 -3.81 -25.88 -1.66
C GLY A 62 -2.65 -26.62 -2.31
N VAL A 63 -2.12 -26.08 -3.41
CA VAL A 63 -0.94 -26.65 -4.10
C VAL A 63 0.28 -26.62 -3.18
N LEU A 64 0.54 -25.52 -2.47
CA LEU A 64 1.65 -25.44 -1.52
C LEU A 64 1.51 -26.47 -0.39
N ALA A 65 0.32 -26.63 0.18
CA ALA A 65 0.05 -27.62 1.21
C ALA A 65 0.25 -29.05 0.69
N TRP A 66 -0.20 -29.33 -0.54
CA TRP A 66 0.02 -30.62 -1.21
C TRP A 66 1.52 -30.91 -1.41
N GLU A 67 2.28 -29.97 -1.94
CA GLU A 67 3.72 -30.11 -2.17
C GLU A 67 4.48 -30.35 -0.85
N LEU A 68 4.13 -29.62 0.20
CA LEU A 68 4.72 -29.81 1.54
C LEU A 68 4.38 -31.19 2.12
N GLY A 69 3.12 -31.63 1.99
CA GLY A 69 2.68 -32.95 2.46
C GLY A 69 3.39 -34.12 1.76
N HIS A 70 3.91 -33.92 0.53
CA HIS A 70 4.64 -34.88 -0.24
C HIS A 70 6.17 -34.67 -0.21
N ALA A 71 6.67 -33.86 0.74
CA ALA A 71 8.08 -33.52 0.90
C ALA A 71 8.73 -32.94 -0.37
N ARG A 72 7.94 -32.25 -1.20
CA ARG A 72 8.41 -31.61 -2.43
C ARG A 72 8.70 -30.12 -2.14
N TRP A 73 9.96 -29.80 -1.96
CA TRP A 73 10.41 -28.47 -1.54
C TRP A 73 10.66 -27.48 -2.69
N ARG A 74 10.49 -27.88 -3.93
CA ARG A 74 10.82 -27.05 -5.10
C ARG A 74 9.96 -25.78 -5.16
N LEU A 75 8.64 -25.91 -5.16
CA LEU A 75 7.72 -24.76 -5.20
C LEU A 75 7.75 -23.94 -3.91
N PRO A 76 7.63 -24.55 -2.70
CA PRO A 76 7.76 -23.78 -1.46
C PRO A 76 9.10 -23.04 -1.36
N GLY A 77 10.21 -23.67 -1.72
CA GLY A 77 11.54 -23.03 -1.73
C GLY A 77 11.63 -21.86 -2.70
N LEU A 78 11.05 -21.99 -3.91
CA LEU A 78 10.97 -20.90 -4.87
C LEU A 78 10.18 -19.71 -4.32
N VAL A 79 9.00 -19.96 -3.72
CA VAL A 79 8.17 -18.91 -3.14
C VAL A 79 8.91 -18.17 -2.02
N VAL A 80 9.53 -18.90 -1.10
CA VAL A 80 10.34 -18.32 -0.03
C VAL A 80 11.50 -17.51 -0.61
N GLY A 81 12.21 -18.04 -1.61
CA GLY A 81 13.32 -17.36 -2.29
C GLY A 81 12.88 -16.03 -2.90
N VAL A 82 11.77 -16.01 -3.63
CA VAL A 82 11.22 -14.76 -4.22
C VAL A 82 10.85 -13.75 -3.15
N VAL A 83 10.23 -14.16 -2.04
CA VAL A 83 9.87 -13.28 -0.92
C VAL A 83 11.12 -12.69 -0.27
N VAL A 84 12.13 -13.52 -0.01
CA VAL A 84 13.41 -13.07 0.61
C VAL A 84 14.13 -12.09 -0.30
N VAL A 85 14.28 -12.41 -1.59
CA VAL A 85 14.91 -11.51 -2.57
C VAL A 85 14.15 -10.19 -2.67
N GLY A 86 12.82 -10.21 -2.73
CA GLY A 86 11.99 -9.02 -2.74
C GLY A 86 12.17 -8.16 -1.50
N ALA A 87 12.25 -8.77 -0.32
CA ALA A 87 12.49 -8.08 0.94
C ALA A 87 13.89 -7.43 0.99
N LEU A 88 14.92 -8.15 0.52
CA LEU A 88 16.29 -7.64 0.45
C LEU A 88 16.41 -6.45 -0.50
N ILE A 89 15.80 -6.53 -1.70
CA ILE A 89 15.76 -5.42 -2.64
C ILE A 89 15.04 -4.21 -2.04
N GLY A 90 13.91 -4.42 -1.36
CA GLY A 90 13.19 -3.36 -0.68
C GLY A 90 14.05 -2.66 0.37
N ARG A 91 14.76 -3.44 1.18
CA ARG A 91 15.66 -2.94 2.22
C ARG A 91 16.86 -2.18 1.62
N ALA A 92 17.47 -2.71 0.55
CA ALA A 92 18.58 -2.06 -0.15
C ALA A 92 18.16 -0.71 -0.77
N ARG A 93 16.92 -0.58 -1.24
CA ARG A 93 16.34 0.67 -1.74
C ARG A 93 15.95 1.67 -0.65
N GLY A 94 16.20 1.36 0.63
CA GLY A 94 15.92 2.23 1.77
C GLY A 94 14.44 2.27 2.19
N TYR A 95 13.60 1.37 1.67
CA TYR A 95 12.21 1.29 2.11
C TYR A 95 12.12 0.71 3.52
N ARG A 96 11.45 1.43 4.43
CA ARG A 96 11.18 0.99 5.79
C ARG A 96 9.69 1.13 6.09
N SER A 97 9.12 0.13 6.70
CA SER A 97 7.77 0.22 7.26
C SER A 97 7.91 0.74 8.69
N VAL A 98 7.37 1.93 8.95
CA VAL A 98 7.27 2.53 10.28
C VAL A 98 5.80 2.74 10.59
N ASP A 99 5.39 2.55 11.85
CA ASP A 99 3.98 2.67 12.24
C ASP A 99 3.59 4.12 12.57
N SER A 100 4.59 4.96 12.87
CA SER A 100 4.41 6.40 13.08
C SER A 100 5.62 7.16 12.54
N LEU A 101 5.39 8.40 12.11
CA LEU A 101 6.40 9.29 11.57
C LEU A 101 6.10 10.73 11.97
N ASP A 102 7.03 11.39 12.64
CA ASP A 102 6.92 12.79 12.97
C ASP A 102 7.01 13.64 11.70
N LEU A 103 6.14 14.63 11.56
CA LEU A 103 6.07 15.49 10.37
C LEU A 103 7.35 16.30 10.16
N ASP A 104 7.98 16.72 11.22
CA ASP A 104 9.25 17.49 11.19
C ASP A 104 10.44 16.69 10.62
N ARG A 105 10.35 15.36 10.64
CA ARG A 105 11.37 14.47 10.05
C ARG A 105 11.16 14.19 8.58
N ILE A 106 10.02 14.62 8.00
CA ILE A 106 9.73 14.42 6.58
C ILE A 106 10.45 15.49 5.77
N GLU A 107 11.33 15.06 4.89
CA GLU A 107 12.10 15.94 3.99
C GLU A 107 11.33 16.28 2.71
N SER A 108 10.66 15.29 2.13
CA SER A 108 9.91 15.47 0.90
C SER A 108 8.78 14.44 0.75
N VAL A 109 7.74 14.85 0.03
CA VAL A 109 6.60 14.03 -0.32
C VAL A 109 6.49 13.98 -1.84
N THR A 110 6.53 12.79 -2.42
CA THR A 110 6.33 12.59 -3.86
C THR A 110 5.04 11.81 -4.07
N ALA A 111 4.13 12.34 -4.89
CA ALA A 111 2.87 11.73 -5.24
C ALA A 111 2.93 11.16 -6.66
N THR A 112 2.66 9.87 -6.82
CA THR A 112 2.60 9.21 -8.13
C THR A 112 1.21 8.63 -8.33
N ARG A 113 0.52 9.04 -9.40
CA ARG A 113 -0.80 8.47 -9.77
C ARG A 113 -0.71 7.02 -10.25
N GLY A 114 0.46 6.59 -10.66
CA GLY A 114 0.69 5.29 -11.26
C GLY A 114 0.19 5.18 -12.71
N SER A 115 0.69 4.21 -13.46
CA SER A 115 0.26 3.94 -14.82
C SER A 115 -1.04 3.14 -14.85
N LYS A 116 -1.90 3.42 -15.84
CA LYS A 116 -3.20 2.76 -16.01
C LYS A 116 -3.06 1.23 -15.97
N GLY A 117 -3.61 0.61 -14.92
CA GLY A 117 -3.69 -0.85 -14.78
C GLY A 117 -2.49 -1.55 -14.15
N PHE A 118 -1.28 -0.99 -14.21
CA PHE A 118 -0.06 -1.68 -13.76
C PHE A 118 0.46 -1.24 -12.38
N THR A 119 0.37 0.04 -12.06
CA THR A 119 0.85 0.55 -10.77
C THR A 119 -0.23 1.34 -10.06
N ARG A 120 -0.28 1.20 -8.72
CA ARG A 120 -1.26 1.89 -7.88
C ARG A 120 -0.80 3.31 -7.56
N PRO A 121 -1.76 4.24 -7.34
CA PRO A 121 -1.47 5.53 -6.75
C PRO A 121 -0.73 5.35 -5.42
N ARG A 122 0.26 6.21 -5.17
CA ARG A 122 1.09 6.12 -3.98
C ARG A 122 1.68 7.48 -3.61
N LEU A 123 1.91 7.68 -2.33
CA LEU A 123 2.80 8.72 -1.82
C LEU A 123 4.10 8.06 -1.35
N VAL A 124 5.21 8.71 -1.60
CA VAL A 124 6.53 8.31 -1.10
C VAL A 124 7.02 9.42 -0.18
N LEU A 125 7.06 9.13 1.11
CA LEU A 125 7.59 10.02 2.14
C LEU A 125 9.08 9.73 2.29
N ARG A 126 9.93 10.74 2.13
CA ARG A 126 11.35 10.67 2.48
C ARG A 126 11.53 11.31 3.84
N PHE A 127 12.24 10.63 4.72
CA PHE A 127 12.43 11.08 6.09
C PHE A 127 13.79 10.67 6.64
N GLN A 128 14.27 11.42 7.63
CA GLN A 128 15.50 11.10 8.35
C GLN A 128 15.24 10.08 9.46
N ALA A 129 16.03 9.00 9.46
CA ALA A 129 16.07 8.03 10.53
C ALA A 129 17.46 7.42 10.67
N ASP A 130 17.98 7.38 11.90
CA ASP A 130 19.30 6.82 12.19
C ASP A 130 20.43 7.49 11.37
N GLY A 131 20.37 8.80 11.14
CA GLY A 131 21.32 9.57 10.33
C GLY A 131 21.33 9.23 8.83
N LYS A 132 20.30 8.56 8.34
CA LYS A 132 20.13 8.18 6.93
C LYS A 132 18.76 8.55 6.42
N THR A 133 18.69 8.99 5.17
CA THR A 133 17.42 9.21 4.49
C THR A 133 16.76 7.85 4.20
N ARG A 134 15.54 7.68 4.72
CA ARG A 134 14.69 6.50 4.51
C ARG A 134 13.47 6.87 3.70
N LYS A 135 12.79 5.85 3.17
CA LYS A 135 11.57 6.02 2.38
C LYS A 135 10.43 5.20 2.97
N ARG A 136 9.27 5.82 3.16
CA ARG A 136 8.01 5.14 3.44
C ARG A 136 7.12 5.25 2.21
N ARG A 137 6.60 4.13 1.75
CA ARG A 137 5.61 4.11 0.66
C ARG A 137 4.22 3.95 1.25
N LEU A 138 3.36 4.91 0.98
CA LEU A 138 1.94 4.88 1.32
C LEU A 138 1.16 4.51 0.06
N LEU A 139 0.62 3.30 0.02
CA LEU A 139 -0.19 2.84 -1.10
C LEU A 139 -1.63 3.31 -0.93
N LEU A 140 -2.13 4.03 -1.91
CA LEU A 140 -3.50 4.54 -1.93
C LEU A 140 -4.46 3.53 -2.60
N PRO A 141 -5.79 3.72 -2.47
CA PRO A 141 -6.77 2.96 -3.22
C PRO A 141 -6.49 2.99 -4.72
N SER A 142 -6.89 1.96 -5.42
CA SER A 142 -6.75 1.92 -6.88
C SER A 142 -7.64 2.99 -7.51
N ARG A 143 -7.24 3.53 -8.67
CA ARG A 143 -8.09 4.41 -9.49
C ARG A 143 -9.41 3.76 -9.92
N PHE A 144 -9.47 2.43 -9.90
CA PHE A 144 -10.68 1.65 -10.18
C PHE A 144 -11.54 1.40 -8.92
N ALA A 145 -11.08 1.79 -7.74
CA ALA A 145 -11.89 1.79 -6.52
C ALA A 145 -12.94 2.91 -6.61
N VAL A 146 -14.05 2.77 -5.89
CA VAL A 146 -15.19 3.70 -5.94
C VAL A 146 -14.75 5.15 -5.75
N ASP A 147 -13.83 5.44 -4.84
CA ASP A 147 -13.34 6.81 -4.56
C ASP A 147 -11.83 6.95 -4.84
N GLY A 148 -11.29 6.19 -5.81
CA GLY A 148 -9.84 6.08 -5.98
C GLY A 148 -9.14 7.39 -6.30
N ASP A 149 -9.67 8.15 -7.27
CA ASP A 149 -9.08 9.45 -7.66
C ASP A 149 -9.29 10.51 -6.56
N GLU A 150 -10.45 10.55 -5.90
CA GLU A 150 -10.70 11.44 -4.77
C GLU A 150 -9.80 11.12 -3.56
N ALA A 151 -9.57 9.84 -3.28
CA ALA A 151 -8.67 9.42 -2.21
C ALA A 151 -7.22 9.86 -2.48
N PHE A 152 -6.80 9.87 -3.75
CA PHE A 152 -5.49 10.38 -4.15
C PHE A 152 -5.39 11.89 -3.92
N GLU A 153 -6.36 12.68 -4.42
CA GLU A 153 -6.34 14.14 -4.26
C GLU A 153 -6.46 14.54 -2.79
N ARG A 154 -7.32 13.88 -2.01
CA ARG A 154 -7.42 14.11 -0.55
C ARG A 154 -6.10 13.80 0.17
N ALA A 155 -5.40 12.76 -0.26
CA ALA A 155 -4.12 12.40 0.33
C ALA A 155 -3.04 13.46 0.01
N VAL A 156 -3.01 13.97 -1.21
CA VAL A 156 -2.10 15.05 -1.61
C VAL A 156 -2.42 16.33 -0.84
N ALA A 157 -3.68 16.77 -0.85
CA ALA A 157 -4.14 17.96 -0.15
C ALA A 157 -3.82 17.91 1.36
N ALA A 158 -3.93 16.73 1.98
CA ALA A 158 -3.62 16.57 3.40
C ALA A 158 -2.16 16.89 3.74
N PHE A 159 -1.22 16.66 2.84
CA PHE A 159 0.18 17.06 3.03
C PHE A 159 0.43 18.51 2.61
N GLU A 160 -0.17 18.98 1.50
CA GLU A 160 -0.05 20.38 1.04
C GLU A 160 -0.57 21.37 2.10
N GLU A 161 -1.72 21.09 2.74
CA GLU A 161 -2.30 21.89 3.81
C GLU A 161 -1.44 21.93 5.10
N ARG A 162 -0.50 21.00 5.24
CA ARG A 162 0.48 20.96 6.33
C ARG A 162 1.82 21.58 5.96
N GLY A 163 1.88 22.26 4.80
CA GLY A 163 3.05 22.99 4.34
C GLY A 163 4.09 22.17 3.58
N PHE A 164 3.76 20.94 3.19
CA PHE A 164 4.65 20.16 2.32
C PHE A 164 4.42 20.53 0.86
N ASP A 165 5.51 20.78 0.15
CA ASP A 165 5.50 20.81 -1.32
C ASP A 165 5.46 19.36 -1.83
N VAL A 166 4.33 18.99 -2.45
CA VAL A 166 4.11 17.63 -2.96
C VAL A 166 4.50 17.55 -4.43
N ASP A 167 5.66 16.95 -4.68
CA ASP A 167 6.12 16.67 -6.05
C ASP A 167 5.19 15.64 -6.71
N ARG A 168 4.54 16.03 -7.82
CA ARG A 168 3.61 15.18 -8.57
C ARG A 168 4.32 14.54 -9.76
N ASP A 169 4.85 13.33 -9.54
CA ASP A 169 5.44 12.51 -10.60
C ASP A 169 4.34 11.94 -11.51
N ARG A 170 4.50 12.13 -12.83
CA ARG A 170 3.52 11.77 -13.88
C ARG A 170 3.53 10.30 -14.24
#